data_571c50313cf00a4766918f1f29576182
#
_entry.id   571c50313cf00a4766918f1f29576182
#
_cell.length_a   1.000
_cell.length_b   1.000
_cell.length_c   1.000
_cell.angle_alpha   90.00
_cell.angle_beta   90.00
_cell.angle_gamma   90.00
#
_symmetry.space_group_name_H-M   'P 1'
#
loop_
_entity.id
_entity.type
_entity.pdbx_description
1 polymer ?
#
loop_
_entity_poly.entity_id
_entity_poly.type
_entity_poly.pdbx_seq_one_letter_code
_entity_poly.pdbx_strand_id
1 'polypeptide(L)'
;MGKNPKPAVKRFLSECALFLLLLTIGAYCLDALLSAGLKKSRAGDLGIWNEIYAGNINAEIVIYGSSRAAVHFDPRIIAEGTGLSTYNLGIEGHNFWLQYLRHSLFLKHNPKPKVILQSIDVSTLERRNNLYNPEQFLPYMLHDGQVADFTSVYEGFSFLDYHVPLLRYYGRRGAVLAAMRSLWDPSADEPDRVLGYKGQELSWNEDWNRVKQDLGFREALLDLPTVVLFETYLRECRDLGIKVIFVNTPEFVEAHDLITNRAEVLDVFRKMSEKFGTQQPAPKQ
;
A
#
# COMPACT_ATOMS: atom_id res chain seq x y z
N MET A 1 -46.15 -32.66 -16.30
CA MET A 1 -47.17 -31.83 -15.62
C MET A 1 -46.56 -31.25 -14.34
N GLY A 2 -46.06 -30.03 -14.40
CA GLY A 2 -45.49 -29.34 -13.23
C GLY A 2 -46.63 -28.87 -12.32
N LYS A 3 -46.68 -29.35 -11.07
CA LYS A 3 -47.65 -28.90 -10.06
C LYS A 3 -47.36 -27.43 -9.73
N ASN A 4 -48.30 -26.53 -10.07
CA ASN A 4 -48.23 -25.15 -9.61
C ASN A 4 -48.12 -25.12 -8.07
N PRO A 5 -47.14 -24.43 -7.47
CA PRO A 5 -47.06 -24.39 -6.02
C PRO A 5 -48.30 -23.74 -5.42
N LYS A 6 -48.78 -24.30 -4.29
CA LYS A 6 -49.94 -23.79 -3.59
C LYS A 6 -49.77 -22.30 -3.25
N PRO A 7 -50.84 -21.49 -3.23
CA PRO A 7 -50.74 -20.02 -3.01
C PRO A 7 -50.01 -19.65 -1.71
N ALA A 8 -50.12 -20.45 -0.66
CA ALA A 8 -49.35 -20.26 0.59
C ALA A 8 -47.84 -20.40 0.42
N VAL A 9 -47.38 -21.33 -0.43
CA VAL A 9 -45.95 -21.51 -0.73
C VAL A 9 -45.40 -20.32 -1.56
N LYS A 10 -46.19 -19.81 -2.53
CA LYS A 10 -45.80 -18.63 -3.28
C LYS A 10 -45.65 -17.40 -2.40
N ARG A 11 -46.60 -17.20 -1.46
CA ARG A 11 -46.52 -16.10 -0.49
C ARG A 11 -45.33 -16.23 0.41
N PHE A 12 -45.06 -17.40 0.98
CA PHE A 12 -43.89 -17.67 1.81
C PHE A 12 -42.57 -17.36 1.05
N LEU A 13 -42.45 -17.85 -0.18
CA LEU A 13 -41.27 -17.58 -1.01
C LEU A 13 -41.08 -16.09 -1.32
N SER A 14 -42.20 -15.36 -1.55
CA SER A 14 -42.11 -13.90 -1.77
C SER A 14 -41.69 -13.13 -0.52
N GLU A 15 -42.16 -13.54 0.65
CA GLU A 15 -41.79 -12.96 1.94
C GLU A 15 -40.30 -13.24 2.25
N CYS A 16 -39.78 -14.46 2.00
CA CYS A 16 -38.38 -14.80 2.11
C CYS A 16 -37.52 -14.00 1.12
N ALA A 17 -37.95 -13.87 -0.13
CA ALA A 17 -37.23 -13.09 -1.12
C ALA A 17 -37.14 -11.61 -0.74
N LEU A 18 -38.27 -11.04 -0.25
CA LEU A 18 -38.29 -9.66 0.24
C LEU A 18 -37.35 -9.47 1.44
N PHE A 19 -37.40 -10.41 2.40
CA PHE A 19 -36.50 -10.37 3.57
C PHE A 19 -35.00 -10.40 3.15
N LEU A 20 -34.63 -11.34 2.26
CA LEU A 20 -33.27 -11.44 1.75
C LEU A 20 -32.85 -10.19 0.98
N LEU A 21 -33.77 -9.60 0.20
CA LEU A 21 -33.50 -8.35 -0.50
C LEU A 21 -33.22 -7.21 0.48
N LEU A 22 -34.05 -7.04 1.49
CA LEU A 22 -33.90 -5.99 2.51
C LEU A 22 -32.61 -6.21 3.32
N LEU A 23 -32.28 -7.45 3.67
CA LEU A 23 -31.04 -7.81 4.36
C LEU A 23 -29.82 -7.44 3.50
N THR A 24 -29.86 -7.77 2.21
CA THR A 24 -28.77 -7.44 1.28
C THR A 24 -28.59 -5.93 1.14
N ILE A 25 -29.68 -5.18 0.94
CA ILE A 25 -29.63 -3.71 0.87
C ILE A 25 -29.06 -3.14 2.17
N GLY A 26 -29.54 -3.61 3.33
CA GLY A 26 -29.04 -3.18 4.64
C GLY A 26 -27.55 -3.46 4.82
N ALA A 27 -27.09 -4.63 4.37
CA ALA A 27 -25.67 -4.98 4.40
C ALA A 27 -24.81 -4.05 3.53
N TYR A 28 -25.23 -3.74 2.31
CA TYR A 28 -24.53 -2.78 1.45
C TYR A 28 -24.54 -1.36 2.02
N CYS A 29 -25.65 -0.91 2.59
CA CYS A 29 -25.72 0.41 3.24
C CYS A 29 -24.77 0.52 4.43
N LEU A 30 -24.74 -0.49 5.29
CA LEU A 30 -23.84 -0.51 6.45
C LEU A 30 -22.38 -0.63 6.03
N ASP A 31 -22.08 -1.44 5.02
CA ASP A 31 -20.76 -1.56 4.42
C ASP A 31 -20.27 -0.21 3.88
N ALA A 32 -21.11 0.47 3.11
CA ALA A 32 -20.80 1.81 2.58
C ALA A 32 -20.57 2.82 3.70
N LEU A 33 -21.33 2.76 4.78
CA LEU A 33 -21.18 3.62 5.94
C LEU A 33 -19.85 3.40 6.65
N LEU A 34 -19.49 2.14 6.92
CA LEU A 34 -18.21 1.78 7.55
C LEU A 34 -17.03 2.21 6.64
N SER A 35 -17.14 1.92 5.35
CA SER A 35 -16.12 2.34 4.37
C SER A 35 -15.98 3.86 4.32
N ALA A 36 -17.10 4.61 4.33
CA ALA A 36 -17.09 6.06 4.37
C ALA A 36 -16.45 6.61 5.65
N GLY A 37 -16.65 5.94 6.79
CA GLY A 37 -15.97 6.28 8.03
C GLY A 37 -14.46 6.11 7.93
N LEU A 38 -13.99 4.94 7.47
CA LEU A 38 -12.54 4.70 7.30
C LEU A 38 -11.91 5.65 6.27
N LYS A 39 -12.64 6.04 5.22
CA LYS A 39 -12.15 7.03 4.24
C LYS A 39 -11.97 8.45 4.79
N LYS A 40 -12.41 8.72 6.01
CA LYS A 40 -12.14 9.97 6.72
C LYS A 40 -10.91 9.92 7.61
N SER A 41 -10.37 8.72 7.89
CA SER A 41 -9.16 8.57 8.70
C SER A 41 -7.98 9.25 8.05
N ARG A 42 -7.17 9.93 8.86
CA ARG A 42 -5.94 10.62 8.45
C ARG A 42 -4.68 9.91 8.96
N ALA A 43 -4.86 8.83 9.72
CA ALA A 43 -3.79 8.12 10.38
C ALA A 43 -3.15 7.06 9.48
N GLY A 44 -1.85 6.88 9.62
CA GLY A 44 -1.04 5.83 9.03
C GLY A 44 -1.13 5.71 7.51
N ASP A 45 -0.96 4.49 7.04
CA ASP A 45 -1.07 4.18 5.60
C ASP A 45 -2.49 4.39 5.06
N LEU A 46 -3.53 4.16 5.89
CA LEU A 46 -4.91 4.42 5.48
C LEU A 46 -5.14 5.90 5.15
N GLY A 47 -4.59 6.81 5.95
CA GLY A 47 -4.64 8.25 5.68
C GLY A 47 -4.02 8.60 4.32
N ILE A 48 -2.86 7.99 4.00
CA ILE A 48 -2.20 8.21 2.70
C ILE A 48 -3.06 7.68 1.54
N TRP A 49 -3.68 6.49 1.69
CA TRP A 49 -4.62 6.00 0.67
C TRP A 49 -5.79 6.95 0.47
N ASN A 50 -6.35 7.48 1.57
CA ASN A 50 -7.46 8.43 1.52
C ASN A 50 -7.06 9.74 0.79
N GLU A 51 -5.86 10.27 1.03
CA GLU A 51 -5.33 11.44 0.33
C GLU A 51 -5.11 11.17 -1.17
N ILE A 52 -4.61 9.98 -1.53
CA ILE A 52 -4.47 9.57 -2.93
C ILE A 52 -5.83 9.55 -3.63
N TYR A 53 -6.83 8.87 -3.04
CA TYR A 53 -8.16 8.77 -3.64
C TYR A 53 -8.91 10.10 -3.69
N ALA A 54 -8.61 11.01 -2.76
CA ALA A 54 -9.17 12.37 -2.77
C ALA A 54 -8.56 13.29 -3.86
N GLY A 55 -7.45 12.88 -4.48
CA GLY A 55 -6.77 13.68 -5.50
C GLY A 55 -6.12 14.95 -4.96
N ASN A 56 -5.77 14.96 -3.67
CA ASN A 56 -5.27 16.14 -2.98
C ASN A 56 -3.74 16.30 -3.03
N ILE A 57 -3.01 15.30 -3.57
CA ILE A 57 -1.56 15.31 -3.59
C ILE A 57 -1.07 15.96 -4.88
N ASN A 58 -0.70 17.24 -4.79
CA ASN A 58 -0.09 17.99 -5.89
C ASN A 58 1.42 18.13 -5.65
N ALA A 59 2.17 17.08 -5.96
CA ALA A 59 3.61 17.01 -5.74
C ALA A 59 4.38 16.85 -7.05
N GLU A 60 5.44 17.66 -7.22
CA GLU A 60 6.36 17.57 -8.36
C GLU A 60 7.38 16.46 -8.16
N ILE A 61 7.73 16.15 -6.91
CA ILE A 61 8.57 15.02 -6.52
C ILE A 61 7.73 14.08 -5.64
N VAL A 62 7.70 12.80 -6.01
CA VAL A 62 7.06 11.75 -5.22
C VAL A 62 8.10 10.72 -4.80
N ILE A 63 8.03 10.26 -3.56
CA ILE A 63 8.96 9.29 -3.01
C ILE A 63 8.22 7.96 -2.84
N TYR A 64 8.71 6.90 -3.45
CA TYR A 64 8.22 5.54 -3.25
C TYR A 64 9.27 4.67 -2.55
N GLY A 65 8.80 3.63 -1.91
CA GLY A 65 9.61 2.62 -1.26
C GLY A 65 8.90 1.95 -0.09
N SER A 66 9.64 1.18 0.67
CA SER A 66 9.18 0.49 1.88
C SER A 66 9.07 1.45 3.09
N SER A 67 8.95 0.91 4.30
CA SER A 67 9.02 1.69 5.55
C SER A 67 10.28 2.56 5.65
N ARG A 68 11.39 2.16 5.02
CA ARG A 68 12.60 2.98 4.94
C ARG A 68 12.35 4.29 4.21
N ALA A 69 11.60 4.25 3.10
CA ALA A 69 11.22 5.50 2.42
C ALA A 69 10.38 6.38 3.33
N ALA A 70 9.39 5.80 4.02
CA ALA A 70 8.50 6.54 4.90
C ALA A 70 9.22 7.28 6.03
N VAL A 71 10.34 6.73 6.55
CA VAL A 71 11.05 7.28 7.71
C VAL A 71 12.37 8.00 7.39
N HIS A 72 12.98 7.79 6.21
CA HIS A 72 14.29 8.36 5.89
C HIS A 72 14.21 9.60 5.00
N PHE A 73 13.11 9.80 4.27
CA PHE A 73 13.00 10.93 3.36
C PHE A 73 11.97 11.94 3.87
N ASP A 74 12.46 13.02 4.48
CA ASP A 74 11.61 14.15 4.85
C ASP A 74 11.32 15.01 3.60
N PRO A 75 10.06 15.06 3.11
CA PRO A 75 9.71 15.81 1.92
C PRO A 75 9.91 17.33 2.08
N ARG A 76 9.92 17.84 3.31
CA ARG A 76 10.16 19.27 3.58
C ARG A 76 11.60 19.65 3.26
N ILE A 77 12.56 18.81 3.67
CA ILE A 77 13.99 19.02 3.39
C ILE A 77 14.27 18.93 1.89
N ILE A 78 13.64 17.97 1.21
CA ILE A 78 13.80 17.82 -0.24
C ILE A 78 13.18 19.02 -0.98
N ALA A 79 12.01 19.46 -0.58
CA ALA A 79 11.36 20.63 -1.16
C ALA A 79 12.18 21.90 -0.95
N GLU A 80 12.75 22.11 0.23
CA GLU A 80 13.64 23.23 0.54
C GLU A 80 14.89 23.22 -0.37
N GLY A 81 15.52 22.06 -0.51
CA GLY A 81 16.75 21.92 -1.31
C GLY A 81 16.54 21.98 -2.82
N THR A 82 15.35 21.67 -3.32
CA THR A 82 15.05 21.58 -4.76
C THR A 82 14.14 22.68 -5.29
N GLY A 83 13.41 23.35 -4.41
CA GLY A 83 12.34 24.28 -4.78
C GLY A 83 11.08 23.61 -5.37
N LEU A 84 10.97 22.28 -5.31
CA LEU A 84 9.88 21.49 -5.86
C LEU A 84 9.00 20.89 -4.76
N SER A 85 7.69 20.97 -4.93
CA SER A 85 6.75 20.35 -4.01
C SER A 85 6.99 18.83 -3.93
N THR A 86 7.08 18.30 -2.72
CA THR A 86 7.46 16.90 -2.49
C THR A 86 6.47 16.19 -1.58
N TYR A 87 6.16 14.93 -1.86
CA TYR A 87 5.31 14.08 -1.04
C TYR A 87 5.90 12.67 -0.91
N ASN A 88 5.82 12.08 0.29
CA ASN A 88 6.33 10.75 0.57
C ASN A 88 5.20 9.72 0.53
N LEU A 89 5.26 8.80 -0.43
CA LEU A 89 4.33 7.68 -0.62
C LEU A 89 4.94 6.33 -0.22
N GLY A 90 5.95 6.31 0.66
CA GLY A 90 6.48 5.07 1.24
C GLY A 90 5.40 4.28 1.97
N ILE A 91 5.42 2.95 1.84
CA ILE A 91 4.42 2.05 2.42
C ILE A 91 5.06 1.07 3.40
N GLU A 92 4.57 1.05 4.65
CA GLU A 92 5.13 0.18 5.68
C GLU A 92 4.83 -1.29 5.44
N GLY A 93 5.85 -2.13 5.65
CA GLY A 93 5.69 -3.59 5.62
C GLY A 93 5.46 -4.21 4.25
N HIS A 94 5.60 -3.44 3.17
CA HIS A 94 5.32 -3.92 1.82
C HIS A 94 6.48 -3.70 0.86
N ASN A 95 6.68 -4.68 -0.02
CA ASN A 95 7.64 -4.68 -1.11
C ASN A 95 7.02 -4.02 -2.36
N PHE A 96 7.71 -4.08 -3.49
CA PHE A 96 7.35 -3.33 -4.69
C PHE A 96 5.94 -3.63 -5.22
N TRP A 97 5.42 -4.83 -5.05
CA TRP A 97 4.08 -5.20 -5.53
C TRP A 97 2.97 -4.22 -5.10
N LEU A 98 2.93 -3.87 -3.81
CA LEU A 98 1.96 -2.89 -3.31
C LEU A 98 2.42 -1.44 -3.45
N GLN A 99 3.72 -1.18 -3.62
CA GLN A 99 4.20 0.14 -4.01
C GLN A 99 3.73 0.48 -5.43
N TYR A 100 3.69 -0.50 -6.35
CA TYR A 100 3.15 -0.30 -7.69
C TYR A 100 1.64 -0.05 -7.67
N LEU A 101 0.87 -0.77 -6.85
CA LEU A 101 -0.55 -0.45 -6.65
C LEU A 101 -0.73 1.01 -6.22
N ARG A 102 0.07 1.47 -5.24
CA ARG A 102 0.05 2.85 -4.77
C ARG A 102 0.41 3.85 -5.87
N HIS A 103 1.42 3.56 -6.67
CA HIS A 103 1.81 4.35 -7.83
C HIS A 103 0.69 4.45 -8.87
N SER A 104 0.11 3.34 -9.25
CA SER A 104 -0.95 3.29 -10.25
C SER A 104 -2.19 4.08 -9.81
N LEU A 105 -2.62 3.92 -8.55
CA LEU A 105 -3.73 4.69 -7.97
C LEU A 105 -3.39 6.17 -7.81
N PHE A 106 -2.14 6.49 -7.46
CA PHE A 106 -1.69 7.88 -7.42
C PHE A 106 -1.83 8.55 -8.78
N LEU A 107 -1.32 7.94 -9.85
CA LEU A 107 -1.42 8.48 -11.21
C LEU A 107 -2.86 8.57 -11.73
N LYS A 108 -3.75 7.70 -11.25
CA LYS A 108 -5.18 7.71 -11.60
C LYS A 108 -5.93 8.91 -11.01
N HIS A 109 -5.54 9.33 -9.81
CA HIS A 109 -6.31 10.31 -9.03
C HIS A 109 -5.62 11.67 -8.87
N ASN A 110 -4.31 11.74 -9.07
CA ASN A 110 -3.50 12.93 -8.76
C ASN A 110 -2.71 13.40 -9.98
N PRO A 111 -2.25 14.66 -10.00
CA PRO A 111 -1.36 15.15 -11.05
C PRO A 111 -0.08 14.33 -11.15
N LYS A 112 0.37 14.12 -12.38
CA LYS A 112 1.61 13.41 -12.68
C LYS A 112 2.83 14.17 -12.10
N PRO A 113 3.74 13.50 -11.35
CA PRO A 113 4.94 14.13 -10.84
C PRO A 113 5.98 14.33 -11.96
N LYS A 114 6.93 15.22 -11.75
CA LYS A 114 8.10 15.39 -12.63
C LYS A 114 9.17 14.34 -12.34
N VAL A 115 9.35 14.02 -11.05
CA VAL A 115 10.41 13.15 -10.55
C VAL A 115 9.85 12.15 -9.54
N ILE A 116 10.31 10.93 -9.63
CA ILE A 116 10.11 9.91 -8.60
C ILE A 116 11.45 9.55 -7.98
N LEU A 117 11.54 9.64 -6.66
CA LEU A 117 12.61 9.05 -5.88
C LEU A 117 12.16 7.65 -5.46
N GLN A 118 12.70 6.63 -6.12
CA GLN A 118 12.41 5.24 -5.80
C GLN A 118 13.46 4.72 -4.83
N SER A 119 13.07 4.60 -3.55
CA SER A 119 13.90 3.91 -2.57
C SER A 119 13.95 2.43 -2.89
N ILE A 120 15.17 1.91 -3.07
CA ILE A 120 15.44 0.50 -3.35
C ILE A 120 16.24 -0.11 -2.20
N ASP A 121 15.96 -1.35 -1.90
CA ASP A 121 16.70 -2.20 -0.97
C ASP A 121 16.68 -3.66 -1.44
N VAL A 122 17.40 -4.52 -0.73
CA VAL A 122 17.52 -5.95 -1.08
C VAL A 122 16.19 -6.71 -1.09
N SER A 123 15.21 -6.22 -0.35
CA SER A 123 13.88 -6.84 -0.26
C SER A 123 12.85 -6.25 -1.23
N THR A 124 13.23 -5.20 -1.97
CA THR A 124 12.28 -4.49 -2.87
C THR A 124 11.62 -5.43 -3.88
N LEU A 125 12.38 -6.36 -4.45
CA LEU A 125 11.90 -7.30 -5.47
C LEU A 125 11.51 -8.68 -4.92
N GLU A 126 11.48 -8.85 -3.59
CA GLU A 126 10.93 -10.05 -2.94
C GLU A 126 9.40 -10.02 -2.96
N ARG A 127 8.77 -11.19 -2.89
CA ARG A 127 7.34 -11.34 -2.66
C ARG A 127 7.07 -11.70 -1.21
N ARG A 128 6.11 -11.05 -0.60
CA ARG A 128 5.58 -11.43 0.72
C ARG A 128 4.29 -12.23 0.56
N ASN A 129 4.06 -13.19 1.44
CA ASN A 129 2.82 -13.97 1.46
C ASN A 129 1.74 -13.30 2.32
N ASN A 130 2.14 -12.60 3.37
CA ASN A 130 1.22 -11.94 4.29
C ASN A 130 0.99 -10.47 3.92
N LEU A 131 -0.24 -10.03 4.06
CA LEU A 131 -0.63 -8.63 3.91
C LEU A 131 -0.41 -7.91 5.25
N TYR A 132 0.67 -7.13 5.35
CA TYR A 132 0.93 -6.32 6.54
C TYR A 132 -0.12 -5.20 6.67
N ASN A 133 -0.62 -4.97 7.89
CA ASN A 133 -1.66 -3.97 8.18
C ASN A 133 -2.81 -3.98 7.14
N PRO A 134 -3.54 -5.10 7.02
CA PRO A 134 -4.54 -5.29 5.98
C PRO A 134 -5.74 -4.33 6.09
N GLU A 135 -5.92 -3.70 7.25
CA GLU A 135 -7.03 -2.79 7.52
C GLU A 135 -7.00 -1.54 6.65
N GLN A 136 -5.81 -1.13 6.17
CA GLN A 136 -5.66 0.00 5.26
C GLN A 136 -6.40 -0.16 3.92
N PHE A 137 -6.72 -1.39 3.52
CA PHE A 137 -7.39 -1.69 2.25
C PHE A 137 -8.91 -1.89 2.38
N LEU A 138 -9.43 -2.09 3.60
CA LEU A 138 -10.85 -2.42 3.84
C LEU A 138 -11.85 -1.50 3.13
N PRO A 139 -11.69 -0.15 3.14
CA PRO A 139 -12.70 0.71 2.53
C PRO A 139 -12.71 0.66 0.99
N TYR A 140 -11.72 0.02 0.38
CA TYR A 140 -11.54 -0.02 -1.08
C TYR A 140 -11.79 -1.39 -1.69
N MET A 141 -11.57 -2.49 -0.94
CA MET A 141 -11.56 -3.87 -1.44
C MET A 141 -12.82 -4.29 -2.21
N LEU A 142 -14.01 -3.86 -1.77
CA LEU A 142 -15.27 -4.22 -2.42
C LEU A 142 -15.57 -3.36 -3.67
N HIS A 143 -14.98 -2.17 -3.75
CA HIS A 143 -15.40 -1.13 -4.70
C HIS A 143 -14.31 -0.75 -5.72
N ASP A 144 -13.08 -1.21 -5.51
CA ASP A 144 -11.96 -0.97 -6.44
C ASP A 144 -11.32 -2.29 -6.85
N GLY A 145 -11.55 -2.68 -8.11
CA GLY A 145 -11.04 -3.94 -8.66
C GLY A 145 -9.52 -4.00 -8.64
N GLN A 146 -8.82 -2.87 -8.80
CA GLN A 146 -7.37 -2.84 -8.75
C GLN A 146 -6.84 -3.16 -7.35
N VAL A 147 -7.47 -2.62 -6.29
CA VAL A 147 -7.15 -3.00 -4.91
C VAL A 147 -7.43 -4.48 -4.68
N ALA A 148 -8.57 -4.99 -5.16
CA ALA A 148 -8.91 -6.40 -5.05
C ALA A 148 -7.85 -7.30 -5.74
N ASP A 149 -7.48 -6.99 -6.98
CA ASP A 149 -6.51 -7.76 -7.75
C ASP A 149 -5.12 -7.82 -7.08
N PHE A 150 -4.65 -6.68 -6.56
CA PHE A 150 -3.33 -6.60 -5.94
C PHE A 150 -3.27 -7.16 -4.52
N THR A 151 -4.38 -7.16 -3.78
CA THR A 151 -4.42 -7.64 -2.38
C THR A 151 -4.90 -9.08 -2.24
N SER A 152 -5.70 -9.61 -3.18
CA SER A 152 -6.22 -10.99 -3.13
C SER A 152 -5.17 -12.09 -3.28
N VAL A 153 -3.99 -11.73 -3.74
CA VAL A 153 -2.84 -12.66 -3.88
C VAL A 153 -2.09 -12.91 -2.57
N TYR A 154 -2.46 -12.14 -1.53
CA TYR A 154 -1.90 -12.30 -0.18
C TYR A 154 -2.83 -13.15 0.69
N GLU A 155 -2.23 -13.79 1.71
CA GLU A 155 -2.99 -14.46 2.75
C GLU A 155 -3.75 -13.45 3.64
N GLY A 156 -4.86 -13.88 4.20
CA GLY A 156 -5.62 -13.11 5.20
C GLY A 156 -6.99 -12.61 4.75
N PHE A 157 -7.29 -12.68 3.46
CA PHE A 157 -8.63 -12.42 2.91
C PHE A 157 -9.07 -13.56 1.98
N SER A 158 -10.35 -13.90 2.02
CA SER A 158 -10.98 -14.86 1.13
C SER A 158 -11.64 -14.16 -0.07
N PHE A 159 -11.97 -14.92 -1.10
CA PHE A 159 -12.76 -14.41 -2.22
C PHE A 159 -14.04 -13.66 -1.76
N LEU A 160 -14.69 -14.14 -0.72
CA LEU A 160 -15.93 -13.54 -0.22
C LEU A 160 -15.69 -12.13 0.39
N ASP A 161 -14.53 -11.86 0.94
CA ASP A 161 -14.19 -10.55 1.51
C ASP A 161 -14.18 -9.43 0.46
N TYR A 162 -13.94 -9.79 -0.80
CA TYR A 162 -13.93 -8.88 -1.95
C TYR A 162 -15.30 -8.73 -2.64
N HIS A 163 -16.26 -9.65 -2.37
CA HIS A 163 -17.51 -9.71 -3.13
C HIS A 163 -18.76 -9.59 -2.28
N VAL A 164 -18.66 -9.88 -0.97
CA VAL A 164 -19.80 -9.86 -0.06
C VAL A 164 -19.66 -8.69 0.92
N PRO A 165 -20.66 -7.80 0.99
CA PRO A 165 -20.63 -6.66 1.90
C PRO A 165 -20.47 -7.13 3.36
N LEU A 166 -19.78 -6.32 4.17
CA LEU A 166 -19.49 -6.51 5.59
C LEU A 166 -18.53 -7.66 5.93
N LEU A 167 -18.32 -8.64 5.06
CA LEU A 167 -17.57 -9.84 5.42
C LEU A 167 -16.11 -9.51 5.78
N ARG A 168 -15.49 -8.60 5.04
CA ARG A 168 -14.11 -8.12 5.31
C ARG A 168 -13.95 -7.38 6.65
N TYR A 169 -15.05 -6.93 7.25
CA TYR A 169 -15.06 -6.31 8.60
C TYR A 169 -15.27 -7.34 9.72
N TYR A 170 -15.62 -8.58 9.40
CA TYR A 170 -15.83 -9.64 10.38
C TYR A 170 -14.54 -9.89 11.20
N GLY A 171 -14.66 -9.88 12.53
CA GLY A 171 -13.53 -10.03 13.43
C GLY A 171 -12.63 -8.78 13.61
N ARG A 172 -12.83 -7.72 12.83
CA ARG A 172 -11.99 -6.50 12.83
C ARG A 172 -12.66 -5.37 13.61
N ARG A 173 -12.87 -5.61 14.91
CA ARG A 173 -13.58 -4.65 15.80
C ARG A 173 -12.90 -3.29 15.84
N GLY A 174 -11.54 -3.26 15.79
CA GLY A 174 -10.76 -2.02 15.76
C GLY A 174 -11.12 -1.13 14.57
N ALA A 175 -11.17 -1.72 13.36
CA ALA A 175 -11.54 -1.00 12.15
C ALA A 175 -12.99 -0.50 12.18
N VAL A 176 -13.93 -1.31 12.68
CA VAL A 176 -15.34 -0.90 12.82
C VAL A 176 -15.47 0.28 13.79
N LEU A 177 -14.80 0.22 14.95
CA LEU A 177 -14.81 1.32 15.93
C LEU A 177 -14.14 2.58 15.37
N ALA A 178 -13.01 2.44 14.66
CA ALA A 178 -12.35 3.56 13.98
C ALA A 178 -13.29 4.20 12.94
N ALA A 179 -13.96 3.38 12.10
CA ALA A 179 -14.94 3.88 11.14
C ALA A 179 -16.06 4.69 11.80
N MET A 180 -16.62 4.16 12.88
CA MET A 180 -17.70 4.85 13.62
C MET A 180 -17.20 6.14 14.27
N ARG A 181 -15.99 6.14 14.88
CA ARG A 181 -15.37 7.31 15.46
C ARG A 181 -15.17 8.40 14.42
N SER A 182 -14.55 8.08 13.28
CA SER A 182 -14.28 9.05 12.21
C SER A 182 -15.56 9.60 11.54
N LEU A 183 -16.67 8.85 11.59
CA LEU A 183 -17.98 9.37 11.16
C LEU A 183 -18.51 10.42 12.12
N TRP A 184 -18.34 10.21 13.43
CA TRP A 184 -18.84 11.10 14.48
C TRP A 184 -17.94 12.31 14.69
N ASP A 185 -16.63 12.07 14.73
CA ASP A 185 -15.61 13.11 14.91
C ASP A 185 -14.43 12.86 13.96
N PRO A 186 -14.42 13.47 12.76
CA PRO A 186 -13.33 13.34 11.82
C PRO A 186 -11.98 13.89 12.32
N SER A 187 -11.98 14.71 13.38
CA SER A 187 -10.74 15.25 13.99
C SER A 187 -10.12 14.30 15.01
N ALA A 188 -10.81 13.22 15.39
CA ALA A 188 -10.32 12.26 16.38
C ALA A 188 -9.07 11.46 15.92
N ASP A 189 -8.83 11.39 14.61
CA ASP A 189 -7.66 10.74 14.02
C ASP A 189 -6.66 11.81 13.59
N GLU A 190 -5.72 12.15 14.48
CA GLU A 190 -4.62 13.03 14.12
C GLU A 190 -3.67 12.32 13.13
N PRO A 191 -3.18 13.02 12.10
CA PRO A 191 -2.21 12.46 11.18
C PRO A 191 -0.89 12.22 11.93
N ASP A 192 -0.39 10.99 11.87
CA ASP A 192 0.92 10.61 12.40
C ASP A 192 2.05 10.84 11.38
N ARG A 193 1.73 11.46 10.25
CA ARG A 193 2.64 11.73 9.13
C ARG A 193 2.51 13.17 8.64
N VAL A 194 3.64 13.74 8.22
CA VAL A 194 3.69 15.07 7.60
C VAL A 194 4.08 14.90 6.13
N LEU A 195 3.18 15.25 5.21
CA LEU A 195 3.37 15.00 3.76
C LEU A 195 3.77 13.55 3.48
N GLY A 196 3.20 12.61 4.21
CA GLY A 196 3.49 11.18 4.14
C GLY A 196 4.74 10.70 4.88
N TYR A 197 5.59 11.58 5.37
CA TYR A 197 6.78 11.26 6.15
C TYR A 197 6.42 10.93 7.60
N LYS A 198 6.98 9.82 8.09
CA LYS A 198 6.83 9.37 9.47
C LYS A 198 8.13 9.61 10.23
N GLY A 199 8.30 10.82 10.75
CA GLY A 199 9.44 11.14 11.61
C GLY A 199 9.51 10.23 12.83
N GLN A 200 10.69 9.75 13.17
CA GLN A 200 10.94 8.92 14.36
C GLN A 200 12.14 9.46 15.10
N GLU A 201 11.96 9.70 16.40
CA GLU A 201 13.04 9.99 17.33
C GLU A 201 13.42 8.71 18.05
N LEU A 202 14.35 7.95 17.49
CA LEU A 202 14.83 6.70 18.06
C LEU A 202 16.28 6.83 18.48
N SER A 203 16.60 6.37 19.68
CA SER A 203 17.97 6.17 20.13
C SER A 203 18.44 4.77 19.75
N TRP A 204 19.74 4.65 19.46
CA TRP A 204 20.36 3.34 19.28
C TRP A 204 20.20 2.52 20.57
N ASN A 205 19.76 1.27 20.40
CA ASN A 205 19.59 0.31 21.49
C ASN A 205 20.26 -1.03 21.14
N GLU A 206 20.19 -2.01 22.04
CA GLU A 206 20.79 -3.34 21.85
C GLU A 206 19.93 -4.29 20.97
N ASP A 207 18.84 -3.82 20.39
CA ASP A 207 17.94 -4.63 19.53
C ASP A 207 18.66 -5.27 18.35
N TRP A 208 19.78 -4.66 17.90
CA TRP A 208 20.59 -5.20 16.82
C TRP A 208 21.05 -6.65 17.09
N ASN A 209 21.51 -6.96 18.29
CA ASN A 209 21.96 -8.30 18.62
C ASN A 209 20.82 -9.33 18.53
N ARG A 210 19.61 -8.94 18.96
CA ARG A 210 18.41 -9.75 18.84
C ARG A 210 18.03 -9.93 17.36
N VAL A 211 17.98 -8.85 16.61
CA VAL A 211 17.67 -8.87 15.17
C VAL A 211 18.64 -9.74 14.39
N LYS A 212 19.94 -9.69 14.70
CA LYS A 212 20.97 -10.51 14.08
C LYS A 212 20.77 -11.99 14.38
N GLN A 213 20.36 -12.35 15.59
CA GLN A 213 20.04 -13.72 15.96
C GLN A 213 18.77 -14.24 15.28
N ASP A 214 17.73 -13.42 15.20
CA ASP A 214 16.43 -13.77 14.62
C ASP A 214 16.48 -13.88 13.10
N LEU A 215 17.18 -12.97 12.42
CA LEU A 215 17.26 -12.97 10.95
C LEU A 215 18.27 -13.99 10.39
N GLY A 216 19.41 -14.19 11.07
CA GLY A 216 20.49 -15.03 10.56
C GLY A 216 20.99 -14.59 9.17
N PHE A 217 21.83 -15.43 8.57
CA PHE A 217 22.22 -15.27 7.17
C PHE A 217 21.12 -15.81 6.25
N ARG A 218 20.72 -15.00 5.25
CA ARG A 218 19.73 -15.40 4.27
C ARG A 218 20.08 -14.92 2.87
N GLU A 219 19.50 -15.53 1.87
CA GLU A 219 19.44 -14.99 0.51
C GLU A 219 18.17 -14.16 0.32
N ALA A 220 18.28 -13.07 -0.42
CA ALA A 220 17.13 -12.34 -0.91
C ALA A 220 16.57 -13.07 -2.13
N LEU A 221 15.29 -13.43 -2.07
CA LEU A 221 14.61 -14.20 -3.12
C LEU A 221 13.92 -13.25 -4.11
N LEU A 222 14.51 -13.12 -5.30
CA LEU A 222 13.91 -12.32 -6.37
C LEU A 222 12.64 -13.00 -6.90
N ASP A 223 11.50 -12.34 -6.75
CA ASP A 223 10.23 -12.77 -7.34
C ASP A 223 10.15 -12.28 -8.79
N LEU A 224 10.24 -13.21 -9.75
CA LEU A 224 10.25 -12.87 -11.17
C LEU A 224 9.03 -12.04 -11.60
N PRO A 225 7.78 -12.33 -11.17
CA PRO A 225 6.64 -11.46 -11.45
C PRO A 225 6.84 -10.03 -10.94
N THR A 226 7.43 -9.84 -9.75
CA THR A 226 7.73 -8.53 -9.19
C THR A 226 8.83 -7.81 -9.99
N VAL A 227 9.85 -8.54 -10.48
CA VAL A 227 10.89 -8.00 -11.37
C VAL A 227 10.26 -7.47 -12.67
N VAL A 228 9.39 -8.26 -13.31
CA VAL A 228 8.67 -7.86 -14.53
C VAL A 228 7.76 -6.65 -14.28
N LEU A 229 7.09 -6.63 -13.13
CA LEU A 229 6.25 -5.49 -12.72
C LEU A 229 7.10 -4.22 -12.53
N PHE A 230 8.29 -4.34 -11.94
CA PHE A 230 9.22 -3.22 -11.76
C PHE A 230 9.72 -2.67 -13.10
N GLU A 231 10.05 -3.54 -14.07
CA GLU A 231 10.39 -3.10 -15.42
C GLU A 231 9.21 -2.42 -16.13
N THR A 232 8.00 -2.91 -15.91
CA THR A 232 6.77 -2.30 -16.47
C THR A 232 6.58 -0.90 -15.91
N TYR A 233 6.71 -0.73 -14.59
CA TYR A 233 6.68 0.56 -13.92
C TYR A 233 7.71 1.56 -14.50
N LEU A 234 8.97 1.13 -14.71
CA LEU A 234 10.00 1.99 -15.28
C LEU A 234 9.68 2.41 -16.71
N ARG A 235 9.11 1.50 -17.48
CA ARG A 235 8.65 1.79 -18.85
C ARG A 235 7.51 2.80 -18.85
N GLU A 236 6.51 2.61 -18.01
CA GLU A 236 5.39 3.54 -17.83
C GLU A 236 5.87 4.93 -17.42
N CYS A 237 6.76 5.02 -16.44
CA CYS A 237 7.35 6.29 -16.02
C CYS A 237 8.06 6.99 -17.18
N ARG A 238 8.89 6.26 -17.94
CA ARG A 238 9.60 6.79 -19.11
C ARG A 238 8.62 7.31 -20.17
N ASP A 239 7.60 6.52 -20.50
CA ASP A 239 6.62 6.85 -21.55
C ASP A 239 5.74 8.04 -21.14
N LEU A 240 5.53 8.23 -19.82
CA LEU A 240 4.90 9.40 -19.24
C LEU A 240 5.85 10.62 -19.10
N GLY A 241 7.12 10.47 -19.37
CA GLY A 241 8.13 11.52 -19.18
C GLY A 241 8.43 11.83 -17.70
N ILE A 242 8.23 10.86 -16.82
CA ILE A 242 8.56 10.96 -15.39
C ILE A 242 10.00 10.48 -15.20
N LYS A 243 10.84 11.32 -14.60
CA LYS A 243 12.22 10.96 -14.27
C LYS A 243 12.24 10.10 -13.00
N VAL A 244 12.80 8.89 -13.09
CA VAL A 244 12.98 8.01 -11.91
C VAL A 244 14.44 8.08 -11.46
N ILE A 245 14.65 8.23 -10.15
CA ILE A 245 15.95 8.22 -9.49
C ILE A 245 15.93 7.13 -8.43
N PHE A 246 16.80 6.14 -8.55
CA PHE A 246 16.95 5.11 -7.53
C PHE A 246 17.79 5.65 -6.37
N VAL A 247 17.31 5.45 -5.16
CA VAL A 247 18.04 5.85 -3.95
C VAL A 247 18.11 4.66 -3.01
N ASN A 248 19.34 4.32 -2.61
CA ASN A 248 19.55 3.36 -1.54
C ASN A 248 19.73 4.14 -0.22
N THR A 249 18.84 3.91 0.73
CA THR A 249 18.92 4.55 2.05
C THR A 249 20.07 3.97 2.86
N PRO A 250 20.69 4.77 3.76
CA PRO A 250 21.70 4.25 4.66
C PRO A 250 21.20 3.04 5.45
N GLU A 251 22.03 2.04 5.55
CA GLU A 251 21.79 0.82 6.33
C GLU A 251 22.93 0.65 7.33
N PHE A 252 22.61 -0.03 8.43
CA PHE A 252 23.65 -0.40 9.38
C PHE A 252 24.63 -1.39 8.70
N VAL A 253 25.92 -1.07 8.74
CA VAL A 253 26.92 -1.77 7.94
C VAL A 253 26.95 -3.29 8.19
N GLU A 254 26.82 -3.72 9.46
CA GLU A 254 26.79 -5.14 9.79
C GLU A 254 25.55 -5.86 9.24
N ALA A 255 24.47 -5.15 8.89
CA ALA A 255 23.29 -5.74 8.27
C ALA A 255 23.55 -6.15 6.81
N HIS A 256 24.56 -5.57 6.17
CA HIS A 256 24.94 -5.93 4.79
C HIS A 256 25.36 -7.38 4.67
N ASP A 257 26.07 -7.91 5.68
CA ASP A 257 26.61 -9.26 5.68
C ASP A 257 25.52 -10.34 5.88
N LEU A 258 24.35 -9.96 6.43
CA LEU A 258 23.25 -10.89 6.62
C LEU A 258 22.59 -11.34 5.32
N ILE A 259 22.74 -10.58 4.25
CA ILE A 259 22.19 -10.93 2.93
C ILE A 259 23.30 -11.39 2.02
N THR A 260 23.41 -12.70 1.85
CA THR A 260 24.57 -13.34 1.18
C THR A 260 24.68 -13.02 -0.30
N ASN A 261 23.57 -12.77 -1.00
CA ASN A 261 23.54 -12.38 -2.42
C ASN A 261 23.22 -10.89 -2.65
N ARG A 262 23.53 -10.02 -1.66
CA ARG A 262 23.27 -8.57 -1.74
C ARG A 262 23.79 -7.93 -3.00
N ALA A 263 25.03 -8.23 -3.39
CA ALA A 263 25.66 -7.64 -4.57
C ALA A 263 24.91 -8.00 -5.87
N GLU A 264 24.43 -9.24 -5.99
CA GLU A 264 23.66 -9.71 -7.14
C GLU A 264 22.32 -8.98 -7.25
N VAL A 265 21.62 -8.81 -6.12
CA VAL A 265 20.35 -8.06 -6.09
C VAL A 265 20.55 -6.60 -6.50
N LEU A 266 21.57 -5.94 -5.98
CA LEU A 266 21.88 -4.55 -6.35
C LEU A 266 22.31 -4.41 -7.81
N ASP A 267 22.96 -5.44 -8.39
CA ASP A 267 23.30 -5.49 -9.80
C ASP A 267 22.07 -5.54 -10.72
N VAL A 268 20.99 -6.17 -10.27
CA VAL A 268 19.70 -6.13 -11.00
C VAL A 268 19.20 -4.70 -11.15
N PHE A 269 19.20 -3.91 -10.07
CA PHE A 269 18.80 -2.50 -10.15
C PHE A 269 19.76 -1.66 -11.00
N ARG A 270 21.06 -1.92 -10.94
CA ARG A 270 22.05 -1.26 -11.81
C ARG A 270 21.75 -1.52 -13.28
N LYS A 271 21.51 -2.78 -13.66
CA LYS A 271 21.14 -3.16 -15.04
C LYS A 271 19.83 -2.52 -15.49
N MET A 272 18.83 -2.46 -14.59
CA MET A 272 17.58 -1.76 -14.87
C MET A 272 17.81 -0.25 -15.05
N SER A 273 18.66 0.36 -14.23
CA SER A 273 19.01 1.77 -14.34
C SER A 273 19.65 2.08 -15.71
N GLU A 274 20.58 1.26 -16.16
CA GLU A 274 21.21 1.38 -17.48
C GLU A 274 20.18 1.19 -18.63
N LYS A 275 19.34 0.16 -18.52
CA LYS A 275 18.31 -0.18 -19.54
C LYS A 275 17.27 0.92 -19.73
N PHE A 276 16.85 1.56 -18.65
CA PHE A 276 15.76 2.54 -18.66
C PHE A 276 16.22 4.00 -18.55
N GLY A 277 17.54 4.24 -18.45
CA GLY A 277 18.11 5.59 -18.33
C GLY A 277 17.73 6.27 -17.01
N THR A 278 17.49 5.50 -15.95
CA THR A 278 17.24 6.03 -14.61
C THR A 278 18.57 6.48 -13.98
N GLN A 279 18.52 7.46 -13.10
CA GLN A 279 19.72 7.89 -12.38
C GLN A 279 19.89 7.06 -11.10
N GLN A 280 21.11 6.61 -10.85
CA GLN A 280 21.49 6.04 -9.57
C GLN A 280 22.65 6.87 -9.02
N PRO A 281 22.57 7.40 -7.79
CA PRO A 281 23.72 8.07 -7.18
C PRO A 281 24.89 7.09 -7.09
N ALA A 282 26.07 7.56 -7.41
CA ALA A 282 27.28 6.76 -7.25
C ALA A 282 27.40 6.27 -5.79
N PRO A 283 27.75 4.99 -5.55
CA PRO A 283 27.99 4.51 -4.21
C PRO A 283 29.09 5.38 -3.59
N LYS A 284 28.79 6.04 -2.46
CA LYS A 284 29.84 6.65 -1.65
C LYS A 284 30.69 5.50 -1.10
N GLN A 285 31.95 5.50 -1.45
CA GLN A 285 32.99 4.61 -0.93
C GLN A 285 33.15 4.80 0.58
#